data_0b5bb4ef9a1c27d6cb11a09045775c12
#
_entry.id   0b5bb4ef9a1c27d6cb11a09045775c12
#
_cell.length_a   1.000
_cell.length_b   1.000
_cell.length_c   1.000
_cell.angle_alpha   90.00
_cell.angle_beta   90.00
_cell.angle_gamma   90.00
#
_symmetry.space_group_name_H-M   'P 1'
#
loop_
_entity.id
_entity.type
_entity.pdbx_description
1 polymer ?
#
loop_
_entity_poly.entity_id
_entity_poly.type
_entity_poly.pdbx_seq_one_letter_code
_entity_poly.pdbx_strand_id
1 'polypeptide(L)'
;MQAHMTQALPRLTLKNMHVMIDRKVHPIINMNIQDVLIGEMPDWMAIGQRVQFSFVITLKEWERSLPTYGVVIKNEGGGCDVRYTPPTPSWRNILMKLVSEEARGGKK
;
A
#
# COMPACT_ATOMS: atom_id res chain seq x y z
N MET A 1 -27.40 8.12 6.48
CA MET A 1 -26.77 8.12 6.46
C MET A 1 -25.81 7.90 6.24
N GLN A 2 -25.50 7.71 6.28
CA GLN A 2 -24.74 7.44 6.13
C GLN A 2 -23.59 7.50 6.19
N ALA A 3 -23.57 8.15 6.54
CA ALA A 3 -22.30 8.48 7.00
C ALA A 3 -21.41 7.35 7.16
N HIS A 4 -21.87 6.44 7.68
CA HIS A 4 -21.10 5.30 7.90
C HIS A 4 -20.59 4.73 6.67
N MET A 5 -21.19 5.04 5.65
CA MET A 5 -20.73 4.52 4.48
C MET A 5 -19.48 5.08 4.05
N THR A 6 -19.14 6.20 4.60
CA THR A 6 -17.91 6.80 4.24
C THR A 6 -16.81 6.47 5.17
N GLN A 7 -17.07 5.56 6.10
CA GLN A 7 -16.06 5.18 7.02
C GLN A 7 -14.89 4.56 6.33
N ALA A 8 -13.71 4.97 6.66
CA ALA A 8 -12.52 4.43 6.08
C ALA A 8 -12.31 3.00 6.54
N LEU A 9 -11.78 2.17 5.68
CA LEU A 9 -11.43 0.82 6.07
C LEU A 9 -10.23 0.86 7.00
N PRO A 10 -10.18 -0.06 7.95
CA PRO A 10 -9.03 -0.10 8.86
C PRO A 10 -7.72 -0.23 8.08
N ARG A 11 -6.69 0.42 8.57
CA ARG A 11 -5.40 0.40 7.93
C ARG A 11 -4.48 -0.63 8.57
N LEU A 12 -3.60 -1.16 7.75
CA LEU A 12 -2.64 -2.17 8.17
C LEU A 12 -1.23 -1.64 8.03
N THR A 13 -0.34 -2.12 8.88
CA THR A 13 1.08 -1.83 8.75
C THR A 13 1.77 -3.15 8.49
N LEU A 14 2.33 -3.30 7.30
CA LEU A 14 2.96 -4.53 6.89
C LEU A 14 4.45 -4.29 6.67
N LYS A 15 5.27 -5.14 7.25
CA LYS A 15 6.72 -4.98 7.16
C LYS A 15 7.33 -5.69 5.98
N ASN A 16 6.65 -6.67 5.44
CA ASN A 16 7.23 -7.43 4.35
C ASN A 16 6.72 -6.99 2.98
N MET A 17 6.30 -5.74 2.90
CA MET A 17 5.88 -5.18 1.63
C MET A 17 6.32 -3.73 1.53
N HIS A 18 6.74 -3.32 0.35
CA HIS A 18 7.07 -1.92 0.10
C HIS A 18 6.62 -1.57 -1.31
N VAL A 19 6.80 -0.32 -1.69
CA VAL A 19 6.41 0.19 -3.01
C VAL A 19 7.66 0.55 -3.79
N MET A 20 7.63 0.25 -5.08
CA MET A 20 8.72 0.63 -5.98
C MET A 20 8.17 1.57 -7.03
N ILE A 21 8.76 2.77 -7.13
CA ILE A 21 8.38 3.75 -8.13
C ILE A 21 9.65 4.18 -8.84
N ASP A 22 9.69 4.03 -10.17
CA ASP A 22 10.86 4.43 -10.95
C ASP A 22 12.15 3.88 -10.38
N ARG A 23 12.13 2.60 -10.00
CA ARG A 23 13.30 1.92 -9.46
C ARG A 23 13.72 2.40 -8.10
N LYS A 24 12.87 3.16 -7.43
CA LYS A 24 13.18 3.66 -6.12
C LYS A 24 12.24 3.01 -5.10
N VAL A 25 12.80 2.58 -3.99
CA VAL A 25 12.03 1.92 -2.94
C VAL A 25 11.41 2.96 -2.03
N HIS A 26 10.14 2.79 -1.73
CA HIS A 26 9.42 3.66 -0.81
C HIS A 26 8.76 2.80 0.25
N PRO A 27 8.81 3.21 1.50
CA PRO A 27 8.14 2.45 2.55
C PRO A 27 6.63 2.66 2.49
N ILE A 28 5.91 1.67 2.97
CA ILE A 28 4.48 1.79 3.17
C ILE A 28 4.26 2.13 4.63
N ILE A 29 3.68 3.29 4.88
CA ILE A 29 3.41 3.70 6.25
C ILE A 29 2.22 2.92 6.78
N ASN A 30 1.16 2.85 5.99
CA ASN A 30 0.02 1.99 6.28
C ASN A 30 -0.81 1.85 5.02
N MET A 31 -1.77 0.93 5.02
CA MET A 31 -2.59 0.72 3.83
C MET A 31 -3.82 -0.09 4.17
N ASN A 32 -4.75 -0.12 3.24
CA ASN A 32 -5.86 -1.05 3.28
C ASN A 32 -6.08 -1.53 1.85
N ILE A 33 -7.21 -2.17 1.59
CA ILE A 33 -7.44 -2.75 0.27
C ILE A 33 -7.67 -1.69 -0.80
N GLN A 34 -7.92 -0.46 -0.42
CA GLN A 34 -8.20 0.63 -1.37
C GLN A 34 -7.12 1.69 -1.44
N ASP A 35 -6.48 1.96 -0.33
CA ASP A 35 -5.56 3.09 -0.23
C ASP A 35 -4.23 2.66 0.36
N VAL A 36 -3.15 3.28 -0.08
CA VAL A 36 -1.83 3.02 0.46
C VAL A 36 -1.16 4.36 0.75
N LEU A 37 -0.65 4.52 1.98
CA LEU A 37 0.10 5.70 2.36
C LEU A 37 1.56 5.41 2.15
N ILE A 38 2.14 6.01 1.12
CA ILE A 38 3.51 5.76 0.70
C ILE A 38 4.40 6.83 1.28
N GLY A 39 5.47 6.42 1.95
CA GLY A 39 6.40 7.35 2.57
C GLY A 39 7.46 7.85 1.62
N GLU A 40 8.18 8.88 2.05
CA GLU A 40 9.31 9.43 1.31
C GLU A 40 8.95 9.84 -0.12
N MET A 41 7.77 10.39 -0.28
CA MET A 41 7.33 10.86 -1.58
C MET A 41 7.61 12.34 -1.74
N PRO A 42 7.83 12.78 -2.98
CA PRO A 42 8.13 14.21 -3.19
C PRO A 42 6.93 15.08 -2.88
N ASP A 43 7.21 16.29 -2.40
CA ASP A 43 6.16 17.24 -2.05
C ASP A 43 5.36 17.71 -3.25
N TRP A 44 5.95 17.62 -4.44
CA TRP A 44 5.28 18.14 -5.62
C TRP A 44 4.20 17.23 -6.20
N MET A 45 4.03 16.07 -5.64
CA MET A 45 2.98 15.18 -6.11
C MET A 45 1.61 15.79 -5.86
N ALA A 46 0.85 15.98 -6.91
CA ALA A 46 -0.43 16.68 -6.81
C ALA A 46 -1.60 15.73 -6.60
N ILE A 47 -2.57 16.20 -5.84
CA ILE A 47 -3.81 15.45 -5.69
C ILE A 47 -4.43 15.27 -7.06
N GLY A 48 -4.87 14.07 -7.38
CA GLY A 48 -5.41 13.74 -8.68
C GLY A 48 -4.38 13.21 -9.65
N GLN A 49 -3.11 13.28 -9.29
CA GLN A 49 -2.05 12.81 -10.18
C GLN A 49 -2.04 11.29 -10.21
N ARG A 50 -1.82 10.74 -11.39
CA ARG A 50 -1.74 9.29 -11.55
C ARG A 50 -0.35 8.81 -11.25
N VAL A 51 -0.25 7.66 -10.60
CA VAL A 51 1.03 7.09 -10.22
C VAL A 51 1.04 5.63 -10.62
N GLN A 52 2.08 5.21 -11.33
CA GLN A 52 2.29 3.81 -11.61
C GLN A 52 3.36 3.30 -10.66
N PHE A 53 3.11 2.15 -10.06
CA PHE A 53 4.06 1.62 -9.10
C PHE A 53 3.87 0.12 -8.98
N SER A 54 4.75 -0.52 -8.22
CA SER A 54 4.61 -1.94 -7.93
C SER A 54 4.62 -2.15 -6.44
N PHE A 55 3.77 -3.05 -5.97
CA PHE A 55 3.90 -3.56 -4.62
C PHE A 55 4.94 -4.67 -4.67
N VAL A 56 5.92 -4.60 -3.82
CA VAL A 56 6.96 -5.63 -3.74
C VAL A 56 6.80 -6.36 -2.42
N ILE A 57 6.50 -7.64 -2.49
CA ILE A 57 6.29 -8.47 -1.32
C ILE A 57 7.52 -9.32 -1.13
N THR A 58 8.12 -9.24 0.05
CA THR A 58 9.31 -10.00 0.36
C THR A 58 9.01 -10.93 1.51
N LEU A 59 8.99 -12.22 1.25
CA LEU A 59 8.86 -13.23 2.28
C LEU A 59 10.17 -13.99 2.31
N LYS A 60 10.30 -14.82 3.34
CA LYS A 60 11.54 -15.50 3.60
C LYS A 60 12.33 -15.90 2.39
N GLU A 61 11.72 -16.60 1.52
CA GLU A 61 12.46 -17.15 0.42
C GLU A 61 11.96 -16.75 -0.94
N TRP A 62 11.12 -15.76 -1.02
CA TRP A 62 10.71 -15.30 -2.32
C TRP A 62 10.28 -13.85 -2.28
N GLU A 63 10.34 -13.27 -3.44
CA GLU A 63 10.00 -11.90 -3.61
C GLU A 63 9.12 -11.79 -4.83
N ARG A 64 8.11 -10.96 -4.76
CA ARG A 64 7.19 -10.80 -5.86
C ARG A 64 6.84 -9.35 -6.07
N SER A 65 6.83 -8.94 -7.32
CA SER A 65 6.52 -7.57 -7.68
C SER A 65 5.20 -7.56 -8.42
N LEU A 66 4.26 -6.75 -7.95
CA LEU A 66 2.92 -6.69 -8.52
C LEU A 66 2.63 -5.27 -8.96
N PRO A 67 2.68 -5.01 -10.27
CA PRO A 67 2.47 -3.66 -10.77
C PRO A 67 1.01 -3.23 -10.69
N THR A 68 0.81 -1.96 -10.43
CA THR A 68 -0.52 -1.40 -10.43
C THR A 68 -0.42 0.11 -10.65
N TYR A 69 -1.51 0.80 -10.46
CA TYR A 69 -1.53 2.24 -10.59
C TYR A 69 -2.61 2.80 -9.68
N GLY A 70 -2.51 4.08 -9.40
CA GLY A 70 -3.49 4.72 -8.56
C GLY A 70 -3.50 6.21 -8.78
N VAL A 71 -4.26 6.89 -7.92
CA VAL A 71 -4.41 8.33 -7.98
C VAL A 71 -4.12 8.90 -6.61
N VAL A 72 -3.34 9.97 -6.57
CA VAL A 72 -2.99 10.62 -5.33
C VAL A 72 -4.24 11.29 -4.76
N ILE A 73 -4.62 10.95 -3.53
CA ILE A 73 -5.76 11.57 -2.90
C ILE A 73 -5.35 12.50 -1.77
N LYS A 74 -4.11 12.43 -1.33
CA LYS A 74 -3.63 13.30 -0.25
C LYS A 74 -2.11 13.28 -0.23
N ASN A 75 -1.50 14.41 0.05
CA ASN A 75 -0.04 14.48 0.11
C ASN A 75 0.35 15.41 1.24
N GLU A 76 0.79 14.84 2.35
CA GLU A 76 1.13 15.61 3.54
C GLU A 76 2.33 15.03 4.25
N GLY A 77 3.23 15.88 4.70
CA GLY A 77 4.30 15.47 5.57
C GLY A 77 5.19 14.37 5.04
N GLY A 78 5.45 14.39 3.75
CA GLY A 78 6.32 13.38 3.17
C GLY A 78 5.62 12.08 2.85
N GLY A 79 4.32 11.98 3.18
CA GLY A 79 3.53 10.80 2.87
C GLY A 79 2.49 11.10 1.83
N CYS A 80 2.30 10.19 0.91
CA CYS A 80 1.36 10.37 -0.18
C CYS A 80 0.35 9.24 -0.13
N ASP A 81 -0.92 9.61 0.06
CA ASP A 81 -1.98 8.61 0.13
C ASP A 81 -2.51 8.40 -1.29
N VAL A 82 -2.45 7.17 -1.74
CA VAL A 82 -2.81 6.83 -3.11
C VAL A 82 -3.94 5.82 -3.11
N ARG A 83 -5.00 6.14 -3.83
CA ARG A 83 -6.08 5.18 -4.03
C ARG A 83 -5.71 4.35 -5.24
N TYR A 84 -5.53 3.08 -5.07
CA TYR A 84 -4.95 2.23 -6.10
C TYR A 84 -5.92 1.16 -6.56
N THR A 85 -5.61 0.58 -7.71
CA THR A 85 -6.35 -0.54 -8.25
C THR A 85 -5.69 -1.81 -7.75
N PRO A 86 -6.44 -2.76 -7.19
CA PRO A 86 -5.84 -4.02 -6.76
C PRO A 86 -5.06 -4.65 -7.90
N PRO A 87 -3.81 -5.05 -7.67
CA PRO A 87 -2.99 -5.58 -8.75
C PRO A 87 -3.41 -6.98 -9.22
N THR A 88 -4.18 -7.68 -8.41
CA THR A 88 -4.67 -8.99 -8.80
C THR A 88 -6.06 -9.20 -8.20
N PRO A 89 -6.86 -10.08 -8.80
CA PRO A 89 -8.20 -10.34 -8.25
C PRO A 89 -8.18 -10.91 -6.83
N SER A 90 -7.09 -11.56 -6.45
CA SER A 90 -6.99 -12.14 -5.12
C SER A 90 -6.28 -11.24 -4.12
N TRP A 91 -6.21 -9.95 -4.40
CA TRP A 91 -5.47 -9.00 -3.57
C TRP A 91 -5.89 -9.04 -2.10
N ARG A 92 -7.19 -9.10 -1.86
CA ARG A 92 -7.68 -9.16 -0.49
C ARG A 92 -7.12 -10.37 0.25
N ASN A 93 -7.13 -11.52 -0.40
CA ASN A 93 -6.60 -12.73 0.22
C ASN A 93 -5.11 -12.64 0.46
N ILE A 94 -4.40 -12.02 -0.47
CA ILE A 94 -2.97 -11.82 -0.30
C ILE A 94 -2.69 -10.96 0.93
N LEU A 95 -3.42 -9.85 1.08
CA LEU A 95 -3.22 -8.98 2.23
C LEU A 95 -3.51 -9.71 3.53
N MET A 96 -4.58 -10.48 3.57
CA MET A 96 -4.93 -11.21 4.77
C MET A 96 -3.87 -12.24 5.12
N LYS A 97 -3.31 -12.86 4.11
CA LYS A 97 -2.27 -13.83 4.33
C LYS A 97 -1.01 -13.16 4.87
N LEU A 98 -0.67 -11.99 4.36
CA LEU A 98 0.50 -11.27 4.84
C LEU A 98 0.32 -10.84 6.29
N VAL A 99 -0.85 -10.40 6.66
CA VAL A 99 -1.14 -10.04 8.04
C VAL A 99 -0.94 -11.25 8.94
N SER A 100 -1.43 -12.39 8.51
CA SER A 100 -1.28 -13.62 9.25
C SER A 100 0.16 -14.02 9.41
N GLU A 101 0.93 -13.91 8.34
CA GLU A 101 2.34 -14.27 8.39
C GLU A 101 3.11 -13.37 9.35
N GLU A 102 2.80 -12.08 9.34
CA GLU A 102 3.49 -11.17 10.25
C GLU A 102 3.14 -11.44 11.69
N ALA A 103 1.89 -11.76 11.95
CA ALA A 103 1.48 -12.07 13.31
C ALA A 103 2.20 -13.31 13.81
N ARG A 104 2.35 -14.31 12.94
CA ARG A 104 3.07 -15.51 13.31
C ARG A 104 4.54 -15.26 13.53
N GLY A 105 5.15 -14.49 12.63
CA GLY A 105 6.54 -14.17 12.76
C GLY A 105 6.84 -13.38 14.02
N GLY A 106 5.92 -12.53 14.40
CA GLY A 106 6.12 -11.71 15.58
C GLY A 106 6.05 -12.49 16.86
N LYS A 107 5.60 -13.70 16.82
CA LYS A 107 5.52 -14.48 17.99
C LYS A 107 6.78 -15.17 18.37
N LYS A 108 7.76 -15.09 17.60
CA LYS A 108 8.99 -15.74 17.93
C LYS A 108 9.72 -15.15 19.06
#